data_ea15518d7921b2447be35ab614bf5de1
#
_entry.id   ea15518d7921b2447be35ab614bf5de1
#
_cell.length_a   1.000
_cell.length_b   1.000
_cell.length_c   1.000
_cell.angle_alpha   90.00
_cell.angle_beta   90.00
_cell.angle_gamma   90.00
#
_symmetry.space_group_name_H-M   'P 1'
#
loop_
_entity.id
_entity.type
_entity.pdbx_description
1 polymer ?
#
loop_
_entity_poly.entity_id
_entity_poly.type
_entity_poly.pdbx_seq_one_letter_code
_entity_poly.pdbx_strand_id
1 'polypeptide(L)'
;MELPVVNHEDYFAKIGDDHKFPINKFGELANYLTQNKIVSKFHKPSACSFETLSYAHSKNYILDIKNKTLSKEGVKKIGFPLVDSVVQRSLVATGGTVLASKLAINYGISCNTAGGSHHASYDGGAGSVSYTHLTLPTTEAV
;
A
#
# COMPACT_ATOMS: atom_id res chain seq x y z
N MET A 1 -19.04 12.57 14.49
CA MET A 1 -18.79 11.60 13.37
C MET A 1 -17.39 11.04 13.56
N GLU A 2 -17.26 9.73 13.65
CA GLU A 2 -15.95 9.10 13.73
C GLU A 2 -15.29 9.06 12.34
N LEU A 3 -14.00 9.39 12.26
CA LEU A 3 -13.24 9.33 11.02
C LEU A 3 -13.14 7.88 10.55
N PRO A 4 -13.62 7.52 9.35
CA PRO A 4 -13.43 6.19 8.81
C PRO A 4 -11.95 5.92 8.52
N VAL A 5 -11.38 4.89 9.16
CA VAL A 5 -9.99 4.49 8.96
C VAL A 5 -9.93 3.06 8.47
N VAL A 6 -9.21 2.85 7.38
CA VAL A 6 -8.97 1.54 6.77
C VAL A 6 -7.65 0.99 7.29
N ASN A 7 -7.65 -0.27 7.72
CA ASN A 7 -6.46 -1.01 8.12
C ASN A 7 -6.66 -2.51 7.90
N HIS A 8 -5.56 -3.23 7.68
CA HIS A 8 -5.55 -4.67 7.54
C HIS A 8 -4.24 -5.26 8.07
N GLU A 9 -4.31 -6.44 8.67
CA GLU A 9 -3.14 -7.18 9.17
C GLU A 9 -2.12 -7.50 8.06
N ASP A 10 -2.58 -7.76 6.84
CA ASP A 10 -1.74 -8.02 5.66
C ASP A 10 -1.01 -6.78 5.13
N TYR A 11 -1.11 -5.64 5.80
CA TYR A 11 -0.23 -4.51 5.52
C TYR A 11 1.21 -4.78 5.99
N PHE A 12 1.38 -5.76 6.85
CA PHE A 12 2.67 -6.37 7.13
C PHE A 12 3.05 -7.37 6.04
N ALA A 13 4.34 -7.44 5.68
CA ALA A 13 4.90 -8.46 4.80
C ALA A 13 6.28 -8.88 5.28
N LYS A 14 6.65 -10.12 5.01
CA LYS A 14 7.99 -10.66 5.33
C LYS A 14 8.99 -10.18 4.30
N ILE A 15 9.69 -9.09 4.58
CA ILE A 15 10.67 -8.48 3.68
C ILE A 15 12.11 -8.70 4.10
N GLY A 16 12.33 -9.40 5.21
CA GLY A 16 13.64 -9.63 5.84
C GLY A 16 13.92 -8.66 7.00
N ASP A 17 14.62 -9.17 8.01
CA ASP A 17 14.86 -8.42 9.25
C ASP A 17 15.82 -7.23 9.03
N ASP A 18 16.73 -7.36 8.07
CA ASP A 18 17.70 -6.31 7.70
C ASP A 18 17.16 -5.29 6.70
N HIS A 19 15.91 -5.40 6.31
CA HIS A 19 15.33 -4.50 5.31
C HIS A 19 15.11 -3.10 5.90
N LYS A 20 15.58 -2.06 5.18
CA LYS A 20 15.51 -0.67 5.65
C LYS A 20 14.09 -0.12 5.77
N PHE A 21 13.11 -0.72 5.09
CA PHE A 21 11.73 -0.26 5.15
C PHE A 21 11.09 -0.69 6.47
N PRO A 22 10.53 0.25 7.25
CA PRO A 22 9.95 -0.05 8.56
C PRO A 22 8.55 -0.67 8.41
N ILE A 23 8.49 -1.94 8.00
CA ILE A 23 7.24 -2.63 7.66
C ILE A 23 6.26 -2.72 8.85
N ASN A 24 6.77 -2.69 10.08
CA ASN A 24 5.96 -2.77 11.29
C ASN A 24 5.14 -1.50 11.55
N LYS A 25 5.52 -0.37 10.93
CA LYS A 25 4.87 0.93 11.18
C LYS A 25 3.35 0.92 10.97
N PHE A 26 2.84 0.08 10.07
CA PHE A 26 1.40 0.01 9.79
C PHE A 26 0.62 -0.60 10.96
N GLY A 27 1.14 -1.69 11.54
CA GLY A 27 0.58 -2.29 12.75
C GLY A 27 0.77 -1.41 13.98
N GLU A 28 1.93 -0.79 14.13
CA GLU A 28 2.21 0.14 15.23
C GLU A 28 1.28 1.35 15.20
N LEU A 29 1.03 1.91 14.01
CA LEU A 29 0.06 3.00 13.83
C LEU A 29 -1.35 2.56 14.21
N ALA A 30 -1.79 1.39 13.76
CA ALA A 30 -3.11 0.87 14.10
C ALA A 30 -3.27 0.67 15.62
N ASN A 31 -2.25 0.12 16.27
CA ASN A 31 -2.23 -0.05 17.73
C ASN A 31 -2.29 1.30 18.45
N TYR A 32 -1.50 2.28 18.01
CA TYR A 32 -1.50 3.62 18.56
C TYR A 32 -2.90 4.26 18.49
N LEU A 33 -3.53 4.19 17.32
CA LEU A 33 -4.87 4.77 17.10
C LEU A 33 -5.92 4.12 18.02
N THR A 34 -5.84 2.81 18.22
CA THR A 34 -6.76 2.07 19.11
C THR A 34 -6.50 2.37 20.58
N GLN A 35 -5.24 2.34 21.02
CA GLN A 35 -4.86 2.58 22.42
C GLN A 35 -5.22 4.00 22.88
N ASN A 36 -5.09 4.97 21.99
CA ASN A 36 -5.46 6.36 22.26
C ASN A 36 -6.95 6.66 22.00
N LYS A 37 -7.76 5.65 21.71
CA LYS A 37 -9.21 5.78 21.45
C LYS A 37 -9.54 6.75 20.32
N ILE A 38 -8.64 6.92 19.36
CA ILE A 38 -8.85 7.77 18.17
C ILE A 38 -9.75 7.04 17.17
N VAL A 39 -9.60 5.72 17.09
CA VAL A 39 -10.41 4.84 16.24
C VAL A 39 -10.98 3.71 17.09
N SER A 40 -12.29 3.52 17.04
CA SER A 40 -12.97 2.43 17.74
C SER A 40 -12.96 1.14 16.92
N LYS A 41 -13.03 1.25 15.60
CA LYS A 41 -13.06 0.11 14.67
C LYS A 41 -12.47 0.50 13.33
N PHE A 42 -11.62 -0.39 12.78
CA PHE A 42 -11.11 -0.24 11.42
C PHE A 42 -12.05 -0.87 10.38
N HIS A 43 -12.13 -0.23 9.22
CA HIS A 43 -12.70 -0.82 8.02
C HIS A 43 -11.65 -1.73 7.38
N LYS A 44 -12.00 -3.00 7.18
CA LYS A 44 -11.10 -3.98 6.57
C LYS A 44 -11.33 -4.04 5.06
N PRO A 45 -10.30 -3.82 4.23
CA PRO A 45 -10.40 -3.96 2.79
C PRO A 45 -10.30 -5.42 2.36
N SER A 46 -10.87 -5.73 1.21
CA SER A 46 -10.54 -6.94 0.46
C SER A 46 -9.32 -6.69 -0.44
N ALA A 47 -8.63 -7.74 -0.85
CA ALA A 47 -7.61 -7.66 -1.88
C ALA A 47 -8.20 -7.06 -3.16
N CYS A 48 -7.45 -6.15 -3.80
CA CYS A 48 -7.89 -5.51 -5.02
C CYS A 48 -8.06 -6.55 -6.15
N SER A 49 -9.16 -6.48 -6.88
CA SER A 49 -9.44 -7.40 -7.98
C SER A 49 -8.51 -7.16 -9.17
N PHE A 50 -8.29 -8.21 -9.98
CA PHE A 50 -7.55 -8.10 -11.23
C PHE A 50 -8.16 -7.03 -12.17
N GLU A 51 -9.48 -6.98 -12.25
CA GLU A 51 -10.19 -5.99 -13.06
C GLU A 51 -9.88 -4.56 -12.61
N THR A 52 -10.00 -4.28 -11.33
CA THR A 52 -9.70 -2.95 -10.78
C THR A 52 -8.23 -2.56 -10.98
N LEU A 53 -7.29 -3.50 -10.78
CA LEU A 53 -5.87 -3.26 -11.04
C LEU A 53 -5.60 -2.95 -12.51
N SER A 54 -6.34 -3.57 -13.44
CA SER A 54 -6.15 -3.38 -14.87
C SER A 54 -6.59 -2.01 -15.40
N TYR A 55 -7.27 -1.19 -14.59
CA TYR A 55 -7.49 0.21 -14.91
C TYR A 55 -6.21 1.06 -14.85
N ALA A 56 -5.25 0.67 -14.03
CA ALA A 56 -4.01 1.43 -13.80
C ALA A 56 -2.75 0.73 -14.30
N HIS A 57 -2.78 -0.60 -14.42
CA HIS A 57 -1.62 -1.40 -14.76
C HIS A 57 -1.90 -2.35 -15.92
N SER A 58 -0.85 -2.69 -16.69
CA SER A 58 -0.96 -3.70 -17.74
C SER A 58 -1.28 -5.07 -17.15
N LYS A 59 -2.06 -5.86 -17.88
CA LYS A 59 -2.42 -7.22 -17.48
C LYS A 59 -1.19 -8.11 -17.29
N ASN A 60 -0.17 -7.95 -18.14
CA ASN A 60 1.08 -8.70 -18.05
C ASN A 60 1.82 -8.39 -16.75
N TYR A 61 1.95 -7.10 -16.39
CA TYR A 61 2.60 -6.71 -15.15
C TYR A 61 1.86 -7.26 -13.92
N ILE A 62 0.51 -7.20 -13.90
CA ILE A 62 -0.28 -7.76 -12.80
C ILE A 62 -0.06 -9.27 -12.66
N LEU A 63 -0.02 -10.00 -13.80
CA LEU A 63 0.24 -11.44 -13.81
C LEU A 63 1.65 -11.78 -13.36
N ASP A 64 2.66 -11.00 -13.78
CA ASP A 64 4.04 -11.19 -13.38
C ASP A 64 4.23 -11.00 -11.86
N ILE A 65 3.56 -10.01 -11.28
CA ILE A 65 3.55 -9.84 -9.81
C ILE A 65 2.87 -11.03 -9.13
N LYS A 66 1.65 -11.40 -9.60
CA LYS A 66 0.87 -12.49 -9.00
C LYS A 66 1.59 -13.83 -9.07
N ASN A 67 2.19 -14.14 -10.20
CA ASN A 67 2.90 -15.40 -10.45
C ASN A 67 4.37 -15.36 -10.00
N LYS A 68 4.85 -14.22 -9.57
CA LYS A 68 6.26 -14.00 -9.17
C LYS A 68 7.25 -14.25 -10.33
N THR A 69 6.86 -13.89 -11.54
CA THR A 69 7.63 -14.07 -12.77
C THR A 69 8.33 -12.79 -13.26
N LEU A 70 8.24 -11.72 -12.47
CA LEU A 70 8.90 -10.46 -12.81
C LEU A 70 10.42 -10.65 -12.92
N SER A 71 11.04 -9.94 -13.86
CA SER A 71 12.49 -10.00 -14.06
C SER A 71 13.25 -9.56 -12.80
N LYS A 72 14.50 -10.01 -12.67
CA LYS A 72 15.38 -9.60 -11.55
C LYS A 72 15.52 -8.08 -11.46
N GLU A 73 15.58 -7.40 -12.61
CA GLU A 73 15.63 -5.93 -12.67
C GLU A 73 14.32 -5.30 -12.17
N GLY A 74 13.19 -5.86 -12.56
CA GLY A 74 11.88 -5.42 -12.07
C GLY A 74 11.73 -5.58 -10.56
N VAL A 75 12.14 -6.71 -10.01
CA VAL A 75 12.16 -6.95 -8.55
C VAL A 75 13.09 -5.95 -7.85
N LYS A 76 14.28 -5.70 -8.41
CA LYS A 76 15.22 -4.72 -7.88
C LYS A 76 14.63 -3.29 -7.87
N LYS A 77 13.91 -2.91 -8.91
CA LYS A 77 13.22 -1.61 -9.00
C LYS A 77 12.13 -1.47 -7.94
N ILE A 78 11.38 -2.53 -7.66
CA ILE A 78 10.38 -2.54 -6.59
C ILE A 78 11.03 -2.35 -5.22
N GLY A 79 12.22 -2.91 -5.01
CA GLY A 79 12.96 -2.81 -3.76
C GLY A 79 12.46 -3.74 -2.64
N PHE A 80 11.53 -4.63 -2.94
CA PHE A 80 11.03 -5.67 -2.03
C PHE A 80 11.23 -7.05 -2.65
N PRO A 81 11.46 -8.09 -1.82
CA PRO A 81 11.47 -9.46 -2.33
C PRO A 81 10.07 -9.83 -2.87
N LEU A 82 10.02 -10.48 -4.01
CA LEU A 82 8.75 -10.90 -4.60
C LEU A 82 8.29 -12.24 -4.01
N VAL A 83 7.82 -12.19 -2.77
CA VAL A 83 7.29 -13.32 -1.99
C VAL A 83 5.77 -13.17 -1.79
N ASP A 84 5.11 -14.27 -1.42
CA ASP A 84 3.65 -14.29 -1.30
C ASP A 84 3.10 -13.20 -0.38
N SER A 85 3.74 -12.96 0.75
CA SER A 85 3.30 -11.92 1.70
C SER A 85 3.41 -10.50 1.13
N VAL A 86 4.40 -10.24 0.27
CA VAL A 86 4.56 -8.94 -0.41
C VAL A 86 3.51 -8.77 -1.51
N VAL A 87 3.23 -9.83 -2.26
CA VAL A 87 2.15 -9.83 -3.26
C VAL A 87 0.81 -9.59 -2.59
N GLN A 88 0.50 -10.35 -1.53
CA GLN A 88 -0.73 -10.19 -0.76
C GLN A 88 -0.86 -8.78 -0.19
N ARG A 89 0.20 -8.26 0.44
CA ARG A 89 0.24 -6.88 0.93
C ARG A 89 -0.09 -5.87 -0.16
N SER A 90 0.49 -6.02 -1.34
CA SER A 90 0.27 -5.10 -2.46
C SER A 90 -1.19 -5.06 -2.88
N LEU A 91 -1.82 -6.24 -2.98
CA LEU A 91 -3.23 -6.36 -3.34
C LEU A 91 -4.16 -5.76 -2.27
N VAL A 92 -3.88 -6.05 -1.00
CA VAL A 92 -4.72 -5.57 0.12
C VAL A 92 -4.52 -4.08 0.35
N ALA A 93 -3.30 -3.55 0.25
CA ALA A 93 -3.03 -2.11 0.38
C ALA A 93 -3.70 -1.29 -0.74
N THR A 94 -3.70 -1.80 -1.97
CA THR A 94 -4.44 -1.19 -3.08
C THR A 94 -5.95 -1.25 -2.84
N GLY A 95 -6.47 -2.40 -2.40
CA GLY A 95 -7.86 -2.54 -1.99
C GLY A 95 -8.24 -1.58 -0.86
N GLY A 96 -7.31 -1.34 0.06
CA GLY A 96 -7.47 -0.35 1.14
C GLY A 96 -7.64 1.07 0.62
N THR A 97 -6.86 1.45 -0.39
CA THR A 97 -7.00 2.76 -1.04
C THR A 97 -8.34 2.89 -1.76
N VAL A 98 -8.78 1.84 -2.45
CA VAL A 98 -10.10 1.81 -3.11
C VAL A 98 -11.23 1.91 -2.08
N LEU A 99 -11.13 1.19 -0.96
CA LEU A 99 -12.13 1.26 0.10
C LEU A 99 -12.15 2.65 0.76
N ALA A 100 -10.98 3.21 1.07
CA ALA A 100 -10.88 4.55 1.63
C ALA A 100 -11.51 5.60 0.71
N SER A 101 -11.26 5.52 -0.61
CA SER A 101 -11.90 6.42 -1.58
C SER A 101 -13.42 6.33 -1.55
N LYS A 102 -13.98 5.12 -1.48
CA LYS A 102 -15.43 4.90 -1.35
C LYS A 102 -15.99 5.47 -0.05
N LEU A 103 -15.28 5.26 1.06
CA LEU A 103 -15.68 5.82 2.36
C LEU A 103 -15.62 7.35 2.33
N ALA A 104 -14.62 7.95 1.70
CA ALA A 104 -14.51 9.40 1.59
C ALA A 104 -15.66 10.02 0.77
N ILE A 105 -16.17 9.33 -0.25
CA ILE A 105 -17.35 9.78 -0.99
C ILE A 105 -18.58 9.84 -0.07
N ASN A 106 -18.74 8.88 0.85
CA ASN A 106 -19.90 8.80 1.72
C ASN A 106 -19.78 9.69 2.96
N TYR A 107 -18.57 9.85 3.50
CA TYR A 107 -18.31 10.52 4.78
C TYR A 107 -17.59 11.87 4.64
N GLY A 108 -17.22 12.26 3.41
CA GLY A 108 -16.45 13.47 3.12
C GLY A 108 -14.95 13.31 3.28
N ILE A 109 -14.50 12.44 4.18
CA ILE A 109 -13.09 12.16 4.46
C ILE A 109 -12.91 10.71 4.92
N SER A 110 -11.77 10.12 4.63
CA SER A 110 -11.33 8.84 5.22
C SER A 110 -9.81 8.76 5.25
N CYS A 111 -9.28 7.80 5.98
CA CYS A 111 -7.85 7.51 6.04
C CYS A 111 -7.59 6.03 5.73
N ASN A 112 -6.41 5.74 5.20
CA ASN A 112 -5.87 4.40 5.08
C ASN A 112 -4.50 4.37 5.78
N THR A 113 -4.26 3.40 6.65
CA THR A 113 -2.98 3.29 7.37
C THR A 113 -1.83 2.84 6.48
N ALA A 114 -2.13 2.31 5.30
CA ALA A 114 -1.14 1.96 4.28
C ALA A 114 -1.59 2.46 2.90
N GLY A 115 -0.72 2.31 1.92
CA GLY A 115 -0.98 2.65 0.53
C GLY A 115 0.00 1.95 -0.39
N GLY A 116 -0.19 2.11 -1.69
CA GLY A 116 0.74 1.66 -2.71
C GLY A 116 1.97 2.57 -2.83
N SER A 117 2.94 2.15 -3.66
CA SER A 117 4.09 2.98 -4.01
C SER A 117 3.68 4.05 -5.02
N HIS A 118 3.97 5.31 -4.71
CA HIS A 118 3.69 6.43 -5.59
C HIS A 118 4.64 6.53 -6.82
N HIS A 119 5.64 5.66 -6.88
CA HIS A 119 6.54 5.52 -8.03
C HIS A 119 6.13 4.42 -9.00
N ALA A 120 5.01 3.75 -8.77
CA ALA A 120 4.52 2.72 -9.69
C ALA A 120 4.10 3.34 -11.03
N SER A 121 4.35 2.60 -12.12
CA SER A 121 3.96 2.96 -13.48
C SER A 121 3.01 1.91 -14.06
N TYR A 122 2.52 2.14 -15.28
CA TYR A 122 1.62 1.20 -15.96
C TYR A 122 2.19 -0.22 -16.08
N ASP A 123 3.46 -0.34 -16.46
CA ASP A 123 4.15 -1.63 -16.69
C ASP A 123 5.16 -2.00 -15.61
N GLY A 124 5.23 -1.28 -14.51
CA GLY A 124 6.28 -1.54 -13.53
C GLY A 124 6.04 -0.94 -12.18
N GLY A 125 6.69 -1.52 -11.18
CA GLY A 125 6.81 -0.98 -9.85
C GLY A 125 8.15 -0.27 -9.70
N ALA A 126 8.16 0.77 -8.90
CA ALA A 126 9.37 1.34 -8.37
C ALA A 126 9.18 1.51 -6.87
N GLY A 127 10.01 0.83 -6.09
CA GLY A 127 10.04 0.99 -4.66
C GLY A 127 10.80 2.23 -4.30
N SER A 128 10.35 2.86 -3.29
CA SER A 128 11.01 4.01 -2.70
C SER A 128 12.23 3.57 -1.86
N VAL A 129 13.20 2.90 -2.48
CA VAL A 129 14.47 2.62 -1.80
C VAL A 129 15.29 3.90 -1.62
N SER A 130 14.95 4.93 -2.35
CA SER A 130 15.55 6.26 -2.27
C SER A 130 14.71 7.19 -1.41
N TYR A 131 14.35 6.79 -0.21
CA TYR A 131 13.74 7.69 0.78
C TYR A 131 14.58 8.91 1.12
N THR A 132 15.83 8.93 0.68
CA THR A 132 16.70 10.09 0.81
C THR A 132 16.29 11.28 -0.04
N HIS A 133 15.29 11.14 -0.93
CA HIS A 133 14.83 12.19 -1.83
C HIS A 133 13.33 12.50 -1.74
N LEU A 134 12.61 11.96 -0.75
CA LEU A 134 11.33 12.49 -0.38
C LEU A 134 11.52 13.79 0.39
N THR A 135 11.93 14.81 -0.31
CA THR A 135 11.36 16.12 -0.03
C THR A 135 9.91 16.02 -0.46
N LEU A 136 9.00 16.01 0.51
CA LEU A 136 7.66 16.48 0.23
C LEU A 136 7.83 17.73 -0.62
N PRO A 137 7.14 17.88 -1.77
CA PRO A 137 6.99 19.19 -2.35
C PRO A 137 6.32 20.01 -1.24
N THR A 138 7.14 20.65 -0.45
CA THR A 138 6.69 21.74 0.39
C THR A 138 6.19 22.74 -0.62
N THR A 139 4.89 22.69 -0.89
CA THR A 139 4.07 23.82 -1.27
C THR A 139 4.85 25.08 -1.63
N GLU A 140 5.45 25.08 -2.79
CA GLU A 140 5.61 26.29 -3.57
C GLU A 140 4.69 26.16 -4.79
N ALA A 141 3.42 26.05 -4.52
CA ALA A 141 2.34 26.21 -5.46
C ALA A 141 1.32 27.09 -4.77
N VAL A 142 1.62 28.35 -4.70
CA VAL A 142 0.64 29.41 -4.63
C VAL A 142 0.70 30.15 -5.94
#